data_4c960de32f38645f40a16dc1e071cd6c
#
_entry.id   4c960de32f38645f40a16dc1e071cd6c
#
_cell.length_a   1.000
_cell.length_b   1.000
_cell.length_c   1.000
_cell.angle_alpha   90.00
_cell.angle_beta   90.00
_cell.angle_gamma   90.00
#
_symmetry.space_group_name_H-M   'P 1'
#
loop_
_entity.id
_entity.type
_entity.pdbx_description
1 polymer ?
#
loop_
_entity_poly.entity_id
_entity_poly.type
_entity_poly.pdbx_seq_one_letter_code
_entity_poly.pdbx_strand_id
1 'polypeptide(L)'
;MIMIKREMYMKRIRPFIGTELIKVMTGIRRCGKSVMLELIKEELVESGISSAQFISINFEDLNFSHLQTAKSLHDEITKRAAEINGKVYLFFDEIQEVKDWEKCIISLRVSLDCDIYITGSNAKLLSGELSTYLGGRFVEFVIYPFSFAEFLELYRPIAPDEPIQKCFQKYLLAGGMPYLANIRYEDAPSKLYLHDLFNSVQLKDIVTRNKIRDVDLLERIIAYVIANVGTTFSATSLAKFLKNEKRTVAPETILNYIKYCCDAYLFYQVKREDLQGKQILASNEKYYIADHGIREAVFGGNMRDINLILENIVYLELLRRDYKVTVGKTGDKEIDFVCDKSGEKLYVQVAYLLASDETVRREFGAYDNIRDNYPKYVVSLDEFDMSRNGIKHRNIRDFLLAEEWN
;
A
#
# COMPACT_ATOMS: atom_id res chain seq x y z
N MET A 1 16.26 -12.77 10.89
CA MET A 1 15.53 -11.59 10.39
C MET A 1 14.95 -10.89 11.59
N ILE A 2 15.15 -9.60 11.77
CA ILE A 2 14.51 -8.85 12.86
C ILE A 2 13.06 -8.64 12.43
N MET A 3 12.11 -9.24 13.15
CA MET A 3 10.67 -9.03 12.93
C MET A 3 10.15 -7.99 13.90
N ILE A 4 9.31 -7.09 13.42
CA ILE A 4 8.53 -6.16 14.23
C ILE A 4 7.08 -6.63 14.26
N LYS A 5 6.38 -6.38 15.37
CA LYS A 5 5.01 -6.91 15.56
C LYS A 5 3.95 -6.33 14.63
N ARG A 6 4.22 -5.23 13.92
CA ARG A 6 3.25 -4.55 13.04
C ARG A 6 1.86 -4.40 13.70
N GLU A 7 1.83 -3.91 14.92
CA GLU A 7 0.67 -3.93 15.79
C GLU A 7 -0.57 -3.25 15.18
N MET A 8 -0.38 -2.25 14.35
CA MET A 8 -1.48 -1.58 13.62
C MET A 8 -2.28 -2.58 12.76
N TYR A 9 -1.62 -3.53 12.10
CA TYR A 9 -2.28 -4.57 11.31
C TYR A 9 -2.83 -5.68 12.22
N MET A 10 -2.07 -6.10 13.23
CA MET A 10 -2.51 -7.14 14.16
C MET A 10 -3.79 -6.75 14.89
N LYS A 11 -3.91 -5.50 15.38
CA LYS A 11 -5.14 -4.97 15.97
C LYS A 11 -6.37 -5.12 15.05
N ARG A 12 -6.19 -4.96 13.75
CA ARG A 12 -7.25 -5.09 12.75
C ARG A 12 -7.58 -6.54 12.38
N ILE A 13 -6.58 -7.43 12.45
CA ILE A 13 -6.73 -8.85 12.10
C ILE A 13 -7.35 -9.65 13.27
N ARG A 14 -6.98 -9.36 14.52
CA ARG A 14 -7.44 -10.10 15.73
C ARG A 14 -8.94 -10.34 15.82
N PRO A 15 -9.83 -9.37 15.54
CA PRO A 15 -11.27 -9.62 15.59
C PRO A 15 -11.78 -10.70 14.64
N PHE A 16 -10.99 -11.05 13.63
CA PHE A 16 -11.34 -12.04 12.60
C PHE A 16 -10.67 -13.40 12.82
N ILE A 17 -9.73 -13.52 13.77
CA ILE A 17 -9.10 -14.80 14.13
C ILE A 17 -10.15 -15.75 14.67
N GLY A 18 -10.14 -16.99 14.19
CA GLY A 18 -11.09 -18.03 14.59
C GLY A 18 -12.47 -17.91 13.95
N THR A 19 -12.73 -16.88 13.14
CA THR A 19 -14.00 -16.72 12.42
C THR A 19 -14.02 -17.47 11.09
N GLU A 20 -15.20 -17.65 10.52
CA GLU A 20 -15.39 -18.28 9.20
C GLU A 20 -14.93 -17.41 8.01
N LEU A 21 -14.62 -16.14 8.24
CA LEU A 21 -14.17 -15.23 7.19
C LEU A 21 -12.75 -15.59 6.76
N ILE A 22 -12.52 -15.63 5.46
CA ILE A 22 -11.18 -15.80 4.89
C ILE A 22 -10.40 -14.49 5.06
N LYS A 23 -9.22 -14.53 5.68
CA LYS A 23 -8.33 -13.38 5.85
C LYS A 23 -7.37 -13.30 4.68
N VAL A 24 -7.48 -12.24 3.90
CA VAL A 24 -6.72 -12.03 2.67
C VAL A 24 -5.74 -10.88 2.88
N MET A 25 -4.45 -11.17 2.84
CA MET A 25 -3.39 -10.15 2.90
C MET A 25 -2.85 -9.87 1.51
N THR A 26 -3.05 -8.65 1.05
CA THR A 26 -2.61 -8.17 -0.25
C THR A 26 -1.55 -7.07 -0.11
N GLY A 27 -0.98 -6.62 -1.20
CA GLY A 27 0.01 -5.54 -1.21
C GLY A 27 1.19 -5.83 -2.14
N ILE A 28 2.02 -4.83 -2.37
CA ILE A 28 3.17 -4.93 -3.27
C ILE A 28 4.09 -6.10 -2.90
N ARG A 29 4.77 -6.68 -3.88
CA ARG A 29 5.77 -7.72 -3.66
C ARG A 29 6.79 -7.29 -2.60
N ARG A 30 7.13 -8.19 -1.63
CA ARG A 30 8.09 -8.00 -0.54
C ARG A 30 7.75 -6.92 0.51
N CYS A 31 6.50 -6.46 0.59
CA CYS A 31 6.05 -5.53 1.67
C CYS A 31 5.85 -6.21 3.04
N GLY A 32 6.03 -7.54 3.14
CA GLY A 32 5.96 -8.28 4.41
C GLY A 32 4.69 -9.13 4.59
N LYS A 33 3.96 -9.48 3.53
CA LYS A 33 2.75 -10.35 3.60
C LYS A 33 3.02 -11.70 4.26
N SER A 34 4.06 -12.41 3.80
CA SER A 34 4.46 -13.71 4.37
C SER A 34 4.85 -13.58 5.84
N VAL A 35 5.50 -12.47 6.22
CA VAL A 35 5.84 -12.19 7.64
C VAL A 35 4.57 -11.98 8.47
N MET A 36 3.53 -11.37 7.91
CA MET A 36 2.24 -11.24 8.62
C MET A 36 1.62 -12.62 8.92
N LEU A 37 1.76 -13.61 8.02
CA LEU A 37 1.33 -14.98 8.32
C LEU A 37 2.09 -15.56 9.52
N GLU A 38 3.41 -15.34 9.59
CA GLU A 38 4.20 -15.82 10.73
C GLU A 38 3.80 -15.12 12.04
N LEU A 39 3.59 -13.79 12.03
CA LEU A 39 3.12 -13.05 13.20
C LEU A 39 1.75 -13.55 13.69
N ILE A 40 0.84 -13.90 12.78
CA ILE A 40 -0.45 -14.48 13.13
C ILE A 40 -0.26 -15.87 13.77
N LYS A 41 0.64 -16.70 13.23
CA LYS A 41 0.95 -18.02 13.80
C LYS A 41 1.54 -17.90 15.21
N GLU A 42 2.47 -16.94 15.41
CA GLU A 42 3.04 -16.67 16.73
C GLU A 42 1.95 -16.28 17.73
N GLU A 43 1.04 -15.37 17.35
CA GLU A 43 -0.06 -14.95 18.21
C GLU A 43 -1.05 -16.08 18.52
N LEU A 44 -1.33 -16.97 17.56
CA LEU A 44 -2.14 -18.16 17.76
C LEU A 44 -1.49 -19.13 18.78
N VAL A 45 -0.17 -19.33 18.67
CA VAL A 45 0.58 -20.15 19.63
C VAL A 45 0.57 -19.50 21.01
N GLU A 46 0.79 -18.21 21.11
CA GLU A 46 0.72 -17.45 22.37
C GLU A 46 -0.68 -17.55 23.01
N SER A 47 -1.74 -17.68 22.21
CA SER A 47 -3.11 -17.88 22.67
C SER A 47 -3.46 -19.34 23.05
N GLY A 48 -2.48 -20.26 22.95
CA GLY A 48 -2.64 -21.66 23.35
C GLY A 48 -3.03 -22.62 22.22
N ILE A 49 -3.05 -22.18 20.97
CA ILE A 49 -3.30 -23.05 19.80
C ILE A 49 -2.03 -23.83 19.48
N SER A 50 -2.15 -25.15 19.32
CA SER A 50 -1.01 -25.99 18.97
C SER A 50 -0.58 -25.76 17.51
N SER A 51 0.72 -25.62 17.29
CA SER A 51 1.28 -25.55 15.92
C SER A 51 1.00 -26.81 15.08
N ALA A 52 0.67 -27.94 15.70
CA ALA A 52 0.22 -29.16 15.02
C ALA A 52 -1.12 -28.97 14.27
N GLN A 53 -1.89 -27.94 14.60
CA GLN A 53 -3.13 -27.58 13.92
C GLN A 53 -2.90 -26.69 12.67
N PHE A 54 -1.65 -26.32 12.36
CA PHE A 54 -1.31 -25.45 11.25
C PHE A 54 -0.95 -26.26 10.00
N ILE A 55 -1.58 -25.93 8.88
CA ILE A 55 -1.14 -26.35 7.54
C ILE A 55 -0.69 -25.09 6.80
N SER A 56 0.60 -25.01 6.50
CA SER A 56 1.21 -23.85 5.85
C SER A 56 1.87 -24.27 4.54
N ILE A 57 1.54 -23.58 3.46
CA ILE A 57 2.08 -23.83 2.12
C ILE A 57 2.45 -22.49 1.50
N ASN A 58 3.71 -22.39 1.04
CA ASN A 58 4.18 -21.32 0.17
C ASN A 58 4.25 -21.84 -1.27
N PHE A 59 3.46 -21.29 -2.17
CA PHE A 59 3.37 -21.77 -3.56
C PHE A 59 4.52 -21.29 -4.45
N GLU A 60 5.44 -20.46 -3.95
CA GLU A 60 6.73 -20.20 -4.62
C GLU A 60 7.78 -21.31 -4.33
N ASP A 61 7.52 -22.22 -3.36
CA ASP A 61 8.41 -23.36 -3.06
C ASP A 61 8.13 -24.52 -4.02
N LEU A 62 9.19 -24.99 -4.71
CA LEU A 62 9.12 -26.11 -5.66
C LEU A 62 8.65 -27.44 -5.02
N ASN A 63 8.82 -27.61 -3.71
CA ASN A 63 8.32 -28.79 -3.00
C ASN A 63 6.78 -28.91 -3.12
N PHE A 64 6.08 -27.79 -3.35
CA PHE A 64 4.62 -27.76 -3.51
C PHE A 64 4.18 -27.57 -4.97
N SER A 65 5.09 -27.69 -5.94
CA SER A 65 4.76 -27.53 -7.38
C SER A 65 3.68 -28.49 -7.89
N HIS A 66 3.51 -29.64 -7.24
CA HIS A 66 2.46 -30.62 -7.54
C HIS A 66 1.05 -30.19 -7.06
N LEU A 67 0.93 -29.12 -6.25
CA LEU A 67 -0.32 -28.60 -5.70
C LEU A 67 -0.89 -27.38 -6.48
N GLN A 68 -0.43 -27.15 -7.71
CA GLN A 68 -0.82 -25.97 -8.50
C GLN A 68 -2.20 -26.06 -9.17
N THR A 69 -3.08 -26.96 -8.74
CA THR A 69 -4.49 -27.02 -9.17
C THR A 69 -5.42 -27.10 -7.98
N ALA A 70 -6.64 -26.57 -8.13
CA ALA A 70 -7.67 -26.61 -7.08
C ALA A 70 -7.88 -28.02 -6.52
N LYS A 71 -7.91 -29.03 -7.39
CA LYS A 71 -8.16 -30.42 -6.99
C LYS A 71 -6.98 -30.99 -6.20
N SER A 72 -5.75 -30.88 -6.71
CA SER A 72 -4.57 -31.42 -6.03
C SER A 72 -4.35 -30.77 -4.66
N LEU A 73 -4.58 -29.46 -4.56
CA LEU A 73 -4.52 -28.74 -3.30
C LEU A 73 -5.61 -29.21 -2.32
N HIS A 74 -6.86 -29.31 -2.78
CA HIS A 74 -7.98 -29.76 -1.95
C HIS A 74 -7.75 -31.17 -1.38
N ASP A 75 -7.33 -32.11 -2.23
CA ASP A 75 -7.08 -33.49 -1.83
C ASP A 75 -5.96 -33.58 -0.77
N GLU A 76 -4.88 -32.84 -0.96
CA GLU A 76 -3.75 -32.79 -0.01
C GLU A 76 -4.15 -32.17 1.33
N ILE A 77 -4.88 -31.03 1.31
CA ILE A 77 -5.32 -30.38 2.55
C ILE A 77 -6.29 -31.28 3.32
N THR A 78 -7.25 -31.92 2.63
CA THR A 78 -8.21 -32.83 3.26
C THR A 78 -7.49 -34.01 3.92
N LYS A 79 -6.47 -34.56 3.25
CA LYS A 79 -5.65 -35.65 3.80
C LYS A 79 -4.92 -35.23 5.07
N ARG A 80 -4.22 -34.07 5.06
CA ARG A 80 -3.52 -33.57 6.24
C ARG A 80 -4.47 -33.18 7.37
N ALA A 81 -5.61 -32.58 7.05
CA ALA A 81 -6.60 -32.19 8.03
C ALA A 81 -7.22 -33.37 8.77
N ALA A 82 -7.33 -34.55 8.12
CA ALA A 82 -7.84 -35.76 8.75
C ALA A 82 -6.97 -36.30 9.93
N GLU A 83 -5.71 -35.88 9.99
CA GLU A 83 -4.77 -36.21 11.05
C GLU A 83 -4.77 -35.20 12.21
N ILE A 84 -5.49 -34.07 12.07
CA ILE A 84 -5.54 -32.98 13.02
C ILE A 84 -6.80 -33.06 13.88
N ASN A 85 -6.65 -33.00 15.19
CA ASN A 85 -7.77 -32.93 16.13
C ASN A 85 -8.16 -31.44 16.36
N GLY A 86 -9.43 -31.13 16.11
CA GLY A 86 -9.99 -29.79 16.30
C GLY A 86 -9.90 -28.89 15.06
N LYS A 87 -9.95 -27.58 15.27
CA LYS A 87 -9.94 -26.59 14.20
C LYS A 87 -8.60 -26.58 13.48
N VAL A 88 -8.62 -26.56 12.14
CA VAL A 88 -7.43 -26.47 11.29
C VAL A 88 -7.17 -25.04 10.88
N TYR A 89 -5.93 -24.57 11.01
CA TYR A 89 -5.52 -23.25 10.59
C TYR A 89 -4.71 -23.36 9.28
N LEU A 90 -5.24 -22.77 8.21
CA LEU A 90 -4.69 -22.88 6.86
C LEU A 90 -3.99 -21.58 6.47
N PHE A 91 -2.71 -21.68 6.13
CA PHE A 91 -1.89 -20.54 5.71
C PHE A 91 -1.36 -20.78 4.29
N PHE A 92 -1.86 -20.01 3.34
CA PHE A 92 -1.51 -20.11 1.92
C PHE A 92 -0.80 -18.85 1.45
N ASP A 93 0.50 -18.95 1.22
CA ASP A 93 1.31 -17.84 0.74
C ASP A 93 1.41 -17.86 -0.79
N GLU A 94 1.15 -16.70 -1.43
CA GLU A 94 1.09 -16.49 -2.90
C GLU A 94 0.11 -17.47 -3.59
N ILE A 95 -1.13 -17.55 -3.08
CA ILE A 95 -2.18 -18.51 -3.53
C ILE A 95 -2.53 -18.39 -5.01
N GLN A 96 -2.29 -17.24 -5.65
CA GLN A 96 -2.55 -17.03 -7.09
C GLN A 96 -1.70 -17.91 -8.01
N GLU A 97 -0.68 -18.59 -7.51
CA GLU A 97 0.09 -19.58 -8.26
C GLU A 97 -0.69 -20.89 -8.47
N VAL A 98 -1.81 -21.09 -7.75
CA VAL A 98 -2.70 -22.25 -7.89
C VAL A 98 -3.83 -21.91 -8.85
N LYS A 99 -3.98 -22.69 -9.91
CA LYS A 99 -5.08 -22.52 -10.86
C LYS A 99 -6.43 -22.86 -10.22
N ASP A 100 -7.44 -22.00 -10.41
CA ASP A 100 -8.80 -22.14 -9.87
C ASP A 100 -8.83 -22.28 -8.33
N TRP A 101 -7.86 -21.69 -7.62
CA TRP A 101 -7.67 -21.81 -6.17
C TRP A 101 -8.93 -21.43 -5.37
N GLU A 102 -9.75 -20.54 -5.89
CA GLU A 102 -11.00 -20.07 -5.27
C GLU A 102 -11.97 -21.23 -5.01
N LYS A 103 -12.08 -22.15 -5.97
CA LYS A 103 -12.94 -23.33 -5.85
C LYS A 103 -12.45 -24.23 -4.71
N CYS A 104 -11.12 -24.36 -4.57
CA CYS A 104 -10.51 -25.11 -3.48
C CYS A 104 -10.84 -24.47 -2.13
N ILE A 105 -10.60 -23.16 -1.96
CA ILE A 105 -10.82 -22.45 -0.71
C ILE A 105 -12.29 -22.52 -0.26
N ILE A 106 -13.24 -22.35 -1.18
CA ILE A 106 -14.67 -22.46 -0.89
C ILE A 106 -15.01 -23.89 -0.43
N SER A 107 -14.49 -24.90 -1.12
CA SER A 107 -14.72 -26.30 -0.79
C SER A 107 -14.17 -26.66 0.60
N LEU A 108 -12.93 -26.27 0.90
CA LEU A 108 -12.31 -26.49 2.21
C LEU A 108 -13.12 -25.84 3.33
N ARG A 109 -13.60 -24.60 3.12
CA ARG A 109 -14.42 -23.88 4.10
C ARG A 109 -15.74 -24.57 4.40
N VAL A 110 -16.31 -25.32 3.44
CA VAL A 110 -17.57 -26.06 3.61
C VAL A 110 -17.33 -27.42 4.26
N SER A 111 -16.21 -28.07 3.95
CA SER A 111 -15.93 -29.45 4.35
C SER A 111 -15.14 -29.56 5.67
N LEU A 112 -14.48 -28.52 6.12
CA LEU A 112 -13.61 -28.54 7.29
C LEU A 112 -13.99 -27.43 8.29
N ASP A 113 -13.84 -27.73 9.60
CA ASP A 113 -13.75 -26.66 10.61
C ASP A 113 -12.37 -26.03 10.54
N CYS A 114 -12.26 -24.95 9.75
CA CYS A 114 -10.98 -24.33 9.49
C CYS A 114 -11.02 -22.81 9.56
N ASP A 115 -9.85 -22.23 9.79
CA ASP A 115 -9.57 -20.80 9.76
C ASP A 115 -8.54 -20.53 8.65
N ILE A 116 -8.87 -19.68 7.66
CA ILE A 116 -8.11 -19.56 6.42
C ILE A 116 -7.46 -18.18 6.29
N TYR A 117 -6.15 -18.18 6.04
CA TYR A 117 -5.30 -17.02 5.79
C TYR A 117 -4.61 -17.19 4.45
N ILE A 118 -4.76 -16.22 3.56
CA ILE A 118 -4.15 -16.26 2.23
C ILE A 118 -3.39 -14.97 1.95
N THR A 119 -2.33 -15.05 1.16
CA THR A 119 -1.64 -13.87 0.65
C THR A 119 -1.62 -13.84 -0.87
N GLY A 120 -1.44 -12.64 -1.41
CA GLY A 120 -1.16 -12.45 -2.82
C GLY A 120 -0.65 -11.05 -3.15
N SER A 121 0.14 -10.97 -4.21
CA SER A 121 0.79 -9.73 -4.66
C SER A 121 -0.01 -8.96 -5.72
N ASN A 122 -1.32 -9.21 -5.85
CA ASN A 122 -2.15 -8.58 -6.87
C ASN A 122 -3.56 -8.27 -6.38
N ALA A 123 -4.05 -7.05 -6.65
CA ALA A 123 -5.40 -6.62 -6.30
C ALA A 123 -6.49 -7.41 -7.05
N LYS A 124 -6.16 -8.00 -8.22
CA LYS A 124 -7.08 -8.91 -8.93
C LYS A 124 -7.39 -10.18 -8.17
N LEU A 125 -6.60 -10.51 -7.15
CA LEU A 125 -6.90 -11.63 -6.25
C LEU A 125 -8.32 -11.53 -5.69
N LEU A 126 -8.84 -10.31 -5.50
CA LEU A 126 -10.15 -10.04 -4.92
C LEU A 126 -11.11 -9.35 -5.89
N SER A 127 -10.75 -9.18 -7.17
CA SER A 127 -11.58 -8.52 -8.17
C SER A 127 -12.28 -9.52 -9.12
N GLY A 128 -13.41 -9.12 -9.69
CA GLY A 128 -14.11 -9.88 -10.72
C GLY A 128 -14.82 -11.12 -10.20
N GLU A 129 -14.53 -12.27 -10.80
CA GLU A 129 -15.19 -13.54 -10.45
C GLU A 129 -15.03 -13.94 -8.98
N LEU A 130 -13.89 -13.56 -8.36
CA LEU A 130 -13.62 -13.83 -6.95
C LEU A 130 -14.56 -13.12 -5.99
N SER A 131 -14.83 -11.84 -6.21
CA SER A 131 -15.80 -11.13 -5.37
C SER A 131 -17.20 -11.76 -5.49
N THR A 132 -17.48 -12.37 -6.64
CA THR A 132 -18.73 -13.10 -6.90
C THR A 132 -18.71 -14.49 -6.23
N TYR A 133 -17.62 -15.24 -6.36
CA TYR A 133 -17.50 -16.58 -5.77
C TYR A 133 -17.38 -16.55 -4.24
N LEU A 134 -16.62 -15.62 -3.69
CA LEU A 134 -16.44 -15.50 -2.23
C LEU A 134 -17.56 -14.71 -1.54
N GLY A 135 -18.37 -13.96 -2.29
CA GLY A 135 -19.65 -13.38 -1.86
C GLY A 135 -19.70 -12.80 -0.44
N GLY A 136 -18.79 -11.90 -0.05
CA GLY A 136 -18.76 -11.32 1.29
C GLY A 136 -18.20 -12.24 2.39
N ARG A 137 -17.53 -13.33 2.02
CA ARG A 137 -16.96 -14.35 2.94
C ARG A 137 -15.48 -14.14 3.22
N PHE A 138 -14.92 -12.98 2.90
CA PHE A 138 -13.53 -12.62 3.16
C PHE A 138 -13.42 -11.21 3.70
N VAL A 139 -12.30 -10.95 4.33
CA VAL A 139 -11.85 -9.61 4.74
C VAL A 139 -10.45 -9.38 4.19
N GLU A 140 -10.24 -8.20 3.58
CA GLU A 140 -8.96 -7.82 3.00
C GLU A 140 -8.17 -6.92 3.95
N PHE A 141 -6.87 -7.22 4.03
CA PHE A 141 -5.88 -6.41 4.72
C PHE A 141 -4.78 -6.04 3.73
N VAL A 142 -4.75 -4.80 3.28
CA VAL A 142 -3.67 -4.31 2.41
C VAL A 142 -2.45 -4.01 3.26
N ILE A 143 -1.35 -4.73 2.99
CA ILE A 143 -0.08 -4.59 3.70
C ILE A 143 0.82 -3.63 2.90
N TYR A 144 1.13 -2.50 3.51
CA TYR A 144 2.00 -1.47 2.93
C TYR A 144 3.45 -1.69 3.36
N PRO A 145 4.44 -1.14 2.63
CA PRO A 145 5.80 -0.96 3.13
C PRO A 145 5.80 -0.26 4.50
N PHE A 146 6.88 -0.31 5.24
CA PHE A 146 6.95 0.23 6.59
C PHE A 146 6.61 1.72 6.64
N SER A 147 5.83 2.10 7.66
CA SER A 147 5.64 3.49 8.07
C SER A 147 6.94 4.07 8.64
N PHE A 148 6.98 5.38 8.85
CA PHE A 148 8.13 6.00 9.52
C PHE A 148 8.32 5.46 10.95
N ALA A 149 7.24 5.17 11.67
CA ALA A 149 7.32 4.55 12.99
C ALA A 149 7.94 3.15 12.94
N GLU A 150 7.46 2.28 12.03
CA GLU A 150 8.00 0.93 11.82
C GLU A 150 9.46 0.96 11.33
N PHE A 151 9.80 1.92 10.45
CA PHE A 151 11.19 2.16 10.06
C PHE A 151 12.09 2.50 11.25
N LEU A 152 11.64 3.37 12.14
CA LEU A 152 12.40 3.75 13.33
C LEU A 152 12.65 2.58 14.28
N GLU A 153 11.69 1.66 14.45
CA GLU A 153 11.89 0.46 15.28
C GLU A 153 13.08 -0.38 14.79
N LEU A 154 13.32 -0.43 13.47
CA LEU A 154 14.41 -1.20 12.87
C LEU A 154 15.70 -0.39 12.68
N TYR A 155 15.59 0.91 12.51
CA TYR A 155 16.74 1.78 12.24
C TYR A 155 17.45 2.23 13.53
N ARG A 156 16.69 2.47 14.61
CA ARG A 156 17.26 2.88 15.92
C ARG A 156 18.31 1.93 16.48
N PRO A 157 18.17 0.60 16.42
CA PRO A 157 19.22 -0.34 16.83
C PRO A 157 20.51 -0.24 16.00
N ILE A 158 20.41 0.28 14.76
CA ILE A 158 21.56 0.45 13.85
C ILE A 158 22.26 1.79 14.10
N ALA A 159 21.50 2.83 14.40
CA ALA A 159 21.96 4.21 14.60
C ALA A 159 21.27 4.83 15.85
N PRO A 160 21.64 4.39 17.07
CA PRO A 160 20.92 4.75 18.31
C PRO A 160 20.96 6.23 18.64
N ASP A 161 22.07 6.89 18.36
CA ASP A 161 22.31 8.31 18.71
C ASP A 161 21.94 9.29 17.57
N GLU A 162 21.38 8.78 16.47
CA GLU A 162 21.08 9.64 15.34
C GLU A 162 19.84 10.50 15.62
N PRO A 163 19.90 11.85 15.43
CA PRO A 163 18.74 12.72 15.60
C PRO A 163 17.57 12.32 14.70
N ILE A 164 16.34 12.50 15.19
CA ILE A 164 15.13 12.10 14.47
C ILE A 164 15.03 12.74 13.07
N GLN A 165 15.55 13.96 12.92
CA GLN A 165 15.61 14.67 11.63
C GLN A 165 16.45 13.89 10.61
N LYS A 166 17.60 13.36 11.03
CA LYS A 166 18.46 12.54 10.17
C LYS A 166 17.85 11.17 9.89
N CYS A 167 17.21 10.54 10.89
CA CYS A 167 16.45 9.32 10.67
C CYS A 167 15.35 9.54 9.60
N PHE A 168 14.66 10.70 9.65
CA PHE A 168 13.65 11.03 8.65
C PHE A 168 14.25 11.27 7.27
N GLN A 169 15.40 11.98 7.18
CA GLN A 169 16.14 12.13 5.93
C GLN A 169 16.53 10.76 5.33
N LYS A 170 16.99 9.84 6.18
CA LYS A 170 17.29 8.47 5.75
C LYS A 170 16.04 7.75 5.21
N TYR A 171 14.90 7.89 5.90
CA TYR A 171 13.63 7.34 5.44
C TYR A 171 13.17 7.93 4.11
N LEU A 172 13.32 9.25 3.90
CA LEU A 172 13.02 9.92 2.63
C LEU A 172 13.78 9.34 1.42
N LEU A 173 14.99 8.84 1.64
CA LEU A 173 15.83 8.26 0.58
C LEU A 173 15.66 6.75 0.47
N ALA A 174 15.59 6.04 1.60
CA ALA A 174 15.56 4.59 1.63
C ALA A 174 14.15 4.01 1.42
N GLY A 175 13.09 4.74 1.83
CA GLY A 175 11.74 4.21 1.83
C GLY A 175 11.47 3.24 2.98
N GLY A 176 10.37 2.50 2.85
CA GLY A 176 9.87 1.58 3.87
C GLY A 176 9.92 0.10 3.48
N MET A 177 10.67 -0.30 2.45
CA MET A 177 10.74 -1.73 2.08
C MET A 177 11.44 -2.55 3.17
N PRO A 178 10.78 -3.61 3.73
CA PRO A 178 11.24 -4.29 4.94
C PRO A 178 12.64 -4.90 4.86
N TYR A 179 13.03 -5.42 3.70
CA TYR A 179 14.32 -6.11 3.54
C TYR A 179 15.53 -5.19 3.74
N LEU A 180 15.35 -3.87 3.61
CA LEU A 180 16.43 -2.88 3.78
C LEU A 180 17.05 -2.94 5.18
N ALA A 181 16.29 -3.34 6.20
CA ALA A 181 16.81 -3.56 7.55
C ALA A 181 17.89 -4.65 7.59
N ASN A 182 17.77 -5.70 6.78
CA ASN A 182 18.74 -6.80 6.71
C ASN A 182 20.08 -6.37 6.11
N ILE A 183 20.08 -5.36 5.26
CA ILE A 183 21.27 -4.72 4.67
C ILE A 183 21.63 -3.40 5.35
N ARG A 184 21.09 -3.19 6.57
CA ARG A 184 21.38 -2.07 7.47
C ARG A 184 21.15 -0.70 6.81
N TYR A 185 20.26 -0.61 5.83
CA TYR A 185 19.96 0.60 5.07
C TYR A 185 21.20 1.24 4.42
N GLU A 186 22.23 0.46 4.09
CA GLU A 186 23.39 0.95 3.35
C GLU A 186 22.99 1.47 1.96
N ASP A 187 23.51 2.64 1.54
CA ASP A 187 22.97 3.35 0.37
C ASP A 187 23.08 2.58 -0.94
N ALA A 188 24.28 2.09 -1.28
CA ALA A 188 24.50 1.39 -2.55
C ALA A 188 23.76 0.03 -2.61
N PRO A 189 23.84 -0.86 -1.58
CA PRO A 189 23.06 -2.08 -1.54
C PRO A 189 21.55 -1.85 -1.54
N SER A 190 21.06 -0.80 -0.85
CA SER A 190 19.64 -0.46 -0.82
C SER A 190 19.13 -0.05 -2.20
N LYS A 191 19.85 0.81 -2.90
CA LYS A 191 19.48 1.22 -4.27
C LYS A 191 19.47 0.04 -5.24
N LEU A 192 20.47 -0.82 -5.19
CA LEU A 192 20.53 -2.03 -6.03
C LEU A 192 19.32 -2.94 -5.75
N TYR A 193 19.06 -3.25 -4.49
CA TYR A 193 17.92 -4.08 -4.09
C TYR A 193 16.58 -3.50 -4.54
N LEU A 194 16.36 -2.20 -4.35
CA LEU A 194 15.10 -1.54 -4.72
C LEU A 194 14.90 -1.50 -6.24
N HIS A 195 15.98 -1.29 -7.00
CA HIS A 195 15.95 -1.36 -8.46
C HIS A 195 15.58 -2.78 -8.95
N ASP A 196 16.21 -3.81 -8.40
CA ASP A 196 15.91 -5.20 -8.75
C ASP A 196 14.49 -5.60 -8.34
N LEU A 197 14.02 -5.13 -7.18
CA LEU A 197 12.63 -5.32 -6.76
C LEU A 197 11.65 -4.67 -7.75
N PHE A 198 11.89 -3.43 -8.15
CA PHE A 198 11.10 -2.74 -9.16
C PHE A 198 11.03 -3.53 -10.48
N ASN A 199 12.17 -3.98 -10.99
CA ASN A 199 12.24 -4.82 -12.19
C ASN A 199 11.43 -6.12 -12.03
N SER A 200 11.50 -6.75 -10.85
CA SER A 200 10.72 -7.95 -10.56
C SER A 200 9.22 -7.69 -10.57
N VAL A 201 8.75 -6.58 -9.96
CA VAL A 201 7.34 -6.16 -9.99
C VAL A 201 6.90 -5.89 -11.42
N GLN A 202 7.70 -5.13 -12.19
CA GLN A 202 7.40 -4.80 -13.57
C GLN A 202 7.28 -6.06 -14.44
N LEU A 203 8.27 -6.96 -14.39
CA LEU A 203 8.31 -8.12 -15.28
C LEU A 203 7.30 -9.20 -14.87
N LYS A 204 7.26 -9.59 -13.60
CA LYS A 204 6.40 -10.70 -13.14
C LYS A 204 4.96 -10.26 -12.93
N ASP A 205 4.75 -9.19 -12.15
CA ASP A 205 3.41 -8.83 -11.68
C ASP A 205 2.64 -7.96 -12.67
N ILE A 206 3.33 -7.24 -13.59
CA ILE A 206 2.69 -6.40 -14.60
C ILE A 206 2.78 -7.03 -15.99
N VAL A 207 3.98 -7.19 -16.55
CA VAL A 207 4.18 -7.61 -17.95
C VAL A 207 3.68 -9.03 -18.19
N THR A 208 4.21 -10.00 -17.46
CA THR A 208 3.91 -11.44 -17.67
C THR A 208 2.43 -11.71 -17.38
N ARG A 209 1.92 -11.20 -16.25
CA ARG A 209 0.55 -11.45 -15.81
C ARG A 209 -0.51 -10.87 -16.77
N ASN A 210 -0.26 -9.69 -17.35
CA ASN A 210 -1.18 -9.04 -18.27
C ASN A 210 -0.82 -9.28 -19.74
N LYS A 211 0.21 -10.11 -20.04
CA LYS A 211 0.68 -10.44 -21.38
C LYS A 211 0.98 -9.19 -22.23
N ILE A 212 1.61 -8.20 -21.61
CA ILE A 212 1.95 -6.93 -22.26
C ILE A 212 2.99 -7.19 -23.32
N ARG A 213 2.72 -6.75 -24.56
CA ARG A 213 3.64 -6.90 -25.71
C ARG A 213 4.54 -5.69 -25.87
N ASP A 214 4.03 -4.50 -25.60
CA ASP A 214 4.75 -3.23 -25.74
C ASP A 214 5.33 -2.80 -24.38
N VAL A 215 6.45 -3.42 -24.01
CA VAL A 215 7.13 -3.18 -22.74
C VAL A 215 7.74 -1.78 -22.69
N ASP A 216 8.29 -1.27 -23.81
CA ASP A 216 8.86 0.08 -23.87
C ASP A 216 7.80 1.17 -23.63
N LEU A 217 6.58 0.98 -24.14
CA LEU A 217 5.47 1.89 -23.83
C LEU A 217 5.12 1.86 -22.33
N LEU A 218 5.07 0.67 -21.72
CA LEU A 218 4.81 0.53 -20.29
C LEU A 218 5.87 1.26 -19.47
N GLU A 219 7.15 1.08 -19.79
CA GLU A 219 8.27 1.73 -19.10
C GLU A 219 8.18 3.26 -19.16
N ARG A 220 7.83 3.82 -20.32
CA ARG A 220 7.62 5.26 -20.50
C ARG A 220 6.44 5.78 -19.67
N ILE A 221 5.33 5.03 -19.63
CA ILE A 221 4.17 5.38 -18.81
C ILE A 221 4.54 5.35 -17.32
N ILE A 222 5.22 4.29 -16.87
CA ILE A 222 5.67 4.16 -15.48
C ILE A 222 6.62 5.31 -15.12
N ALA A 223 7.61 5.60 -15.96
CA ALA A 223 8.56 6.70 -15.74
C ALA A 223 7.83 8.05 -15.64
N TYR A 224 6.84 8.29 -16.52
CA TYR A 224 6.04 9.51 -16.46
C TYR A 224 5.26 9.62 -15.14
N VAL A 225 4.60 8.55 -14.69
CA VAL A 225 3.84 8.56 -13.43
C VAL A 225 4.76 8.74 -12.23
N ILE A 226 5.92 8.08 -12.21
CA ILE A 226 6.94 8.21 -11.15
C ILE A 226 7.47 9.65 -11.04
N ALA A 227 7.73 10.29 -12.19
CA ALA A 227 8.19 11.67 -12.23
C ALA A 227 7.13 12.67 -11.72
N ASN A 228 5.85 12.34 -11.90
CA ASN A 228 4.69 13.19 -11.60
C ASN A 228 3.82 12.64 -10.45
N VAL A 229 4.41 11.92 -9.51
CA VAL A 229 3.70 11.41 -8.31
C VAL A 229 3.00 12.56 -7.58
N GLY A 230 1.74 12.37 -7.18
CA GLY A 230 0.97 13.40 -6.47
C GLY A 230 0.45 14.55 -7.34
N THR A 231 0.83 14.61 -8.61
CA THR A 231 0.28 15.62 -9.54
C THR A 231 -0.95 15.11 -10.28
N THR A 232 -1.76 16.03 -10.78
CA THR A 232 -2.94 15.71 -11.59
C THR A 232 -2.54 15.00 -12.88
N PHE A 233 -3.05 13.81 -13.11
CA PHE A 233 -2.75 13.00 -14.28
C PHE A 233 -3.79 13.18 -15.40
N SER A 234 -3.32 13.23 -16.65
CA SER A 234 -4.17 13.24 -17.85
C SER A 234 -3.63 12.30 -18.92
N ALA A 235 -4.33 11.19 -19.16
CA ALA A 235 -3.99 10.24 -20.22
C ALA A 235 -3.98 10.88 -21.60
N THR A 236 -4.89 11.84 -21.86
CA THR A 236 -4.94 12.59 -23.12
C THR A 236 -3.69 13.46 -23.30
N SER A 237 -3.21 14.11 -22.23
CA SER A 237 -1.99 14.92 -22.29
C SER A 237 -0.76 14.06 -22.53
N LEU A 238 -0.67 12.90 -21.88
CA LEU A 238 0.42 11.94 -22.10
C LEU A 238 0.37 11.35 -23.51
N ALA A 239 -0.81 11.03 -24.06
CA ALA A 239 -0.96 10.56 -25.43
C ALA A 239 -0.49 11.61 -26.46
N LYS A 240 -0.80 12.91 -26.22
CA LYS A 240 -0.29 14.02 -27.05
C LYS A 240 1.24 14.14 -26.96
N PHE A 241 1.81 14.02 -25.77
CA PHE A 241 3.26 14.03 -25.57
C PHE A 241 3.94 12.90 -26.35
N LEU A 242 3.46 11.65 -26.21
CA LEU A 242 3.98 10.48 -26.93
C LEU A 242 3.84 10.63 -28.45
N LYS A 243 2.75 11.26 -28.93
CA LYS A 243 2.58 11.54 -30.36
C LYS A 243 3.65 12.49 -30.91
N ASN A 244 4.09 13.49 -30.13
CA ASN A 244 5.20 14.37 -30.52
C ASN A 244 6.53 13.59 -30.63
N GLU A 245 6.69 12.51 -29.86
CA GLU A 245 7.80 11.56 -29.98
C GLU A 245 7.58 10.50 -31.08
N LYS A 246 6.65 10.75 -32.03
CA LYS A 246 6.28 9.87 -33.16
C LYS A 246 5.65 8.54 -32.72
N ARG A 247 5.05 8.49 -31.55
CA ARG A 247 4.39 7.31 -31.01
C ARG A 247 2.91 7.58 -30.75
N THR A 248 2.05 7.05 -31.60
CA THR A 248 0.59 7.23 -31.47
C THR A 248 0.02 6.16 -30.56
N VAL A 249 -0.57 6.57 -29.44
CA VAL A 249 -1.16 5.69 -28.43
C VAL A 249 -2.53 6.24 -28.04
N ALA A 250 -3.53 5.37 -27.93
CA ALA A 250 -4.85 5.75 -27.44
C ALA A 250 -4.80 6.01 -25.91
N PRO A 251 -5.50 7.03 -25.40
CA PRO A 251 -5.57 7.30 -23.96
C PRO A 251 -6.05 6.09 -23.14
N GLU A 252 -6.95 5.28 -23.66
CA GLU A 252 -7.46 4.06 -23.03
C GLU A 252 -6.37 3.02 -22.82
N THR A 253 -5.41 2.90 -23.74
CA THR A 253 -4.24 2.01 -23.59
C THR A 253 -3.37 2.46 -22.44
N ILE A 254 -3.15 3.77 -22.30
CA ILE A 254 -2.39 4.36 -21.18
C ILE A 254 -3.09 4.06 -19.85
N LEU A 255 -4.40 4.31 -19.77
CA LEU A 255 -5.19 4.01 -18.58
C LEU A 255 -5.18 2.53 -18.21
N ASN A 256 -5.24 1.63 -19.19
CA ASN A 256 -5.15 0.19 -18.97
C ASN A 256 -3.76 -0.19 -18.38
N TYR A 257 -2.67 0.37 -18.89
CA TYR A 257 -1.33 0.09 -18.39
C TYR A 257 -1.15 0.61 -16.95
N ILE A 258 -1.66 1.80 -16.65
CA ILE A 258 -1.65 2.34 -15.28
C ILE A 258 -2.50 1.46 -14.36
N LYS A 259 -3.67 0.99 -14.83
CA LYS A 259 -4.50 0.04 -14.06
C LYS A 259 -3.72 -1.23 -13.73
N TYR A 260 -2.96 -1.80 -14.66
CA TYR A 260 -2.13 -2.97 -14.38
C TYR A 260 -1.05 -2.69 -13.33
N CYS A 261 -0.49 -1.48 -13.33
CA CYS A 261 0.43 -1.05 -12.27
C CYS A 261 -0.28 -0.91 -10.91
N CYS A 262 -1.51 -0.40 -10.88
CA CYS A 262 -2.32 -0.34 -9.67
C CYS A 262 -2.72 -1.74 -9.17
N ASP A 263 -3.09 -2.64 -10.09
CA ASP A 263 -3.40 -4.04 -9.77
C ASP A 263 -2.18 -4.76 -9.13
N ALA A 264 -0.95 -4.39 -9.50
CA ALA A 264 0.29 -4.87 -8.90
C ALA A 264 0.71 -4.10 -7.63
N TYR A 265 -0.12 -3.21 -7.13
CA TYR A 265 0.18 -2.30 -6.00
C TYR A 265 1.43 -1.44 -6.18
N LEU A 266 1.91 -1.23 -7.42
CA LEU A 266 3.00 -0.29 -7.68
C LEU A 266 2.55 1.15 -7.51
N PHE A 267 1.33 1.46 -7.97
CA PHE A 267 0.69 2.76 -7.81
C PHE A 267 -0.66 2.65 -7.12
N TYR A 268 -1.03 3.71 -6.42
CA TYR A 268 -2.34 3.92 -5.83
C TYR A 268 -3.02 5.11 -6.51
N GLN A 269 -4.22 4.87 -7.05
CA GLN A 269 -5.05 5.89 -7.68
C GLN A 269 -5.89 6.60 -6.64
N VAL A 270 -5.88 7.93 -6.65
CA VAL A 270 -6.70 8.78 -5.80
C VAL A 270 -7.66 9.60 -6.65
N LYS A 271 -8.94 9.41 -6.42
CA LYS A 271 -9.99 10.14 -7.11
C LYS A 271 -10.14 11.54 -6.54
N ARG A 272 -10.61 12.47 -7.37
CA ARG A 272 -10.96 13.82 -6.94
C ARG A 272 -12.43 13.89 -6.56
N GLU A 273 -12.71 14.64 -5.51
CA GLU A 273 -14.06 14.90 -5.02
C GLU A 273 -14.36 16.40 -5.08
N ASP A 274 -15.44 16.79 -5.72
CA ASP A 274 -15.96 18.15 -5.63
C ASP A 274 -16.73 18.28 -4.30
N LEU A 275 -16.17 19.00 -3.36
CA LEU A 275 -16.74 19.17 -2.02
C LEU A 275 -18.00 20.03 -1.99
N GLN A 276 -18.17 20.91 -2.98
CA GLN A 276 -19.39 21.73 -3.13
C GLN A 276 -20.51 20.93 -3.80
N GLY A 277 -20.20 20.24 -4.89
CA GLY A 277 -21.14 19.39 -5.63
C GLY A 277 -21.33 18.00 -5.02
N LYS A 278 -20.53 17.60 -4.03
CA LYS A 278 -20.54 16.27 -3.39
C LYS A 278 -20.48 15.13 -4.40
N GLN A 279 -19.63 15.28 -5.40
CA GLN A 279 -19.48 14.33 -6.51
C GLN A 279 -18.03 13.91 -6.71
N ILE A 280 -17.82 12.62 -6.95
CA ILE A 280 -16.51 12.12 -7.42
C ILE A 280 -16.35 12.53 -8.88
N LEU A 281 -15.23 13.21 -9.16
CA LEU A 281 -14.89 13.65 -10.51
C LEU A 281 -14.32 12.49 -11.32
N ALA A 282 -14.77 12.35 -12.57
CA ALA A 282 -14.39 11.25 -13.46
C ALA A 282 -13.01 11.42 -14.12
N SER A 283 -12.29 12.50 -13.86
CA SER A 283 -11.03 12.83 -14.53
C SER A 283 -10.07 13.56 -13.62
N ASN A 284 -8.81 13.59 -14.03
CA ASN A 284 -7.74 14.30 -13.33
C ASN A 284 -7.41 13.71 -11.96
N GLU A 285 -7.31 12.39 -11.89
CA GLU A 285 -6.89 11.66 -10.69
C GLU A 285 -5.40 11.94 -10.38
N LYS A 286 -5.00 11.68 -9.14
CA LYS A 286 -3.58 11.63 -8.75
C LYS A 286 -3.14 10.18 -8.56
N TYR A 287 -1.83 9.94 -8.73
CA TYR A 287 -1.23 8.63 -8.49
C TYR A 287 -0.08 8.76 -7.51
N TYR A 288 -0.04 7.85 -6.54
CA TYR A 288 1.04 7.76 -5.56
C TYR A 288 1.75 6.42 -5.69
N ILE A 289 3.06 6.41 -5.48
CA ILE A 289 3.85 5.18 -5.54
C ILE A 289 3.80 4.45 -4.19
N ALA A 290 3.84 3.12 -4.24
CA ALA A 290 3.80 2.27 -3.04
C ALA A 290 4.95 2.51 -2.07
N ASP A 291 6.11 2.91 -2.58
CA ASP A 291 7.29 3.19 -1.78
C ASP A 291 8.18 4.26 -2.44
N HIS A 292 8.44 5.32 -1.71
CA HIS A 292 9.25 6.43 -2.22
C HIS A 292 10.75 6.08 -2.34
N GLY A 293 11.23 5.04 -1.65
CA GLY A 293 12.57 4.51 -1.83
C GLY A 293 12.73 3.82 -3.18
N ILE A 294 11.69 3.12 -3.66
CA ILE A 294 11.67 2.61 -5.05
C ILE A 294 11.80 3.77 -6.04
N ARG A 295 11.05 4.87 -5.82
CA ARG A 295 11.17 6.07 -6.67
C ARG A 295 12.60 6.62 -6.66
N GLU A 296 13.22 6.75 -5.49
CA GLU A 296 14.60 7.22 -5.38
C GLU A 296 15.59 6.31 -6.10
N ALA A 297 15.41 5.00 -6.02
CA ALA A 297 16.30 4.03 -6.68
C ALA A 297 16.21 4.05 -8.20
N VAL A 298 14.97 4.24 -8.74
CA VAL A 298 14.69 4.14 -10.19
C VAL A 298 14.81 5.48 -10.89
N PHE A 299 14.34 6.56 -10.25
CA PHE A 299 14.25 7.90 -10.84
C PHE A 299 15.20 8.89 -10.18
N GLY A 300 15.43 8.77 -8.87
CA GLY A 300 16.21 9.71 -8.07
C GLY A 300 15.48 11.02 -7.77
N GLY A 301 16.16 11.90 -7.07
CA GLY A 301 15.70 13.27 -6.85
C GLY A 301 14.60 13.45 -5.82
N ASN A 302 14.42 12.53 -4.87
CA ASN A 302 13.42 12.69 -3.80
C ASN A 302 13.62 14.00 -3.02
N MET A 303 14.87 14.38 -2.75
CA MET A 303 15.15 15.64 -2.05
C MET A 303 14.88 16.88 -2.91
N ARG A 304 15.00 16.80 -4.24
CA ARG A 304 14.62 17.87 -5.16
C ARG A 304 13.10 18.02 -5.24
N ASP A 305 12.39 16.91 -5.29
CA ASP A 305 10.95 16.83 -5.46
C ASP A 305 10.24 16.62 -4.10
N ILE A 306 10.82 17.18 -3.04
CA ILE A 306 10.47 16.90 -1.64
C ILE A 306 8.97 17.08 -1.35
N ASN A 307 8.31 18.10 -1.91
CA ASN A 307 6.86 18.31 -1.74
C ASN A 307 6.05 17.07 -2.15
N LEU A 308 6.36 16.52 -3.33
CA LEU A 308 5.67 15.34 -3.87
C LEU A 308 5.89 14.10 -3.01
N ILE A 309 7.09 13.99 -2.44
CA ILE A 309 7.46 12.85 -1.57
C ILE A 309 6.79 12.94 -0.21
N LEU A 310 6.72 14.13 0.40
CA LEU A 310 6.00 14.33 1.66
C LEU A 310 4.52 14.02 1.49
N GLU A 311 3.91 14.48 0.40
CA GLU A 311 2.51 14.18 0.06
C GLU A 311 2.30 12.66 -0.11
N ASN A 312 3.20 11.96 -0.83
CA ASN A 312 3.14 10.51 -0.98
C ASN A 312 3.25 9.75 0.36
N ILE A 313 4.15 10.19 1.25
CA ILE A 313 4.32 9.57 2.58
C ILE A 313 3.07 9.76 3.43
N VAL A 314 2.53 10.97 3.48
CA VAL A 314 1.30 11.26 4.22
C VAL A 314 0.13 10.46 3.66
N TYR A 315 -0.01 10.38 2.33
CA TYR A 315 -1.03 9.56 1.69
C TYR A 315 -0.98 8.10 2.12
N LEU A 316 0.21 7.48 2.08
CA LEU A 316 0.37 6.08 2.51
C LEU A 316 0.08 5.89 3.99
N GLU A 317 0.41 6.88 4.83
CA GLU A 317 0.09 6.83 6.26
C GLU A 317 -1.42 6.90 6.51
N LEU A 318 -2.14 7.72 5.77
CA LEU A 318 -3.60 7.78 5.82
C LEU A 318 -4.23 6.43 5.45
N LEU A 319 -3.73 5.77 4.39
CA LEU A 319 -4.20 4.45 4.00
C LEU A 319 -3.90 3.37 5.06
N ARG A 320 -2.70 3.39 5.65
CA ARG A 320 -2.33 2.45 6.74
C ARG A 320 -3.29 2.54 7.91
N ARG A 321 -3.79 3.75 8.21
CA ARG A 321 -4.76 4.02 9.28
C ARG A 321 -6.21 3.81 8.87
N ASP A 322 -6.43 3.21 7.69
CA ASP A 322 -7.76 2.80 7.20
C ASP A 322 -8.68 3.96 6.78
N TYR A 323 -8.10 5.09 6.43
CA TYR A 323 -8.88 6.17 5.82
C TYR A 323 -9.15 5.90 4.33
N LYS A 324 -10.36 6.18 3.89
CA LYS A 324 -10.67 6.39 2.47
C LYS A 324 -10.23 7.79 2.11
N VAL A 325 -9.37 7.92 1.11
CA VAL A 325 -8.75 9.19 0.76
C VAL A 325 -9.18 9.64 -0.63
N THR A 326 -9.61 10.90 -0.74
CA THR A 326 -9.84 11.60 -2.01
C THR A 326 -9.07 12.91 -2.01
N VAL A 327 -8.83 13.48 -3.20
CA VAL A 327 -8.35 14.85 -3.35
C VAL A 327 -9.55 15.78 -3.39
N GLY A 328 -9.60 16.77 -2.49
CA GLY A 328 -10.70 17.70 -2.40
C GLY A 328 -10.58 18.85 -3.40
N LYS A 329 -11.67 19.15 -4.13
CA LYS A 329 -11.79 20.37 -4.91
C LYS A 329 -12.86 21.27 -4.33
N THR A 330 -12.56 22.55 -4.12
CA THR A 330 -13.52 23.55 -3.64
C THR A 330 -13.34 24.88 -4.41
N GLY A 331 -14.14 25.08 -5.45
CA GLY A 331 -13.93 26.15 -6.42
C GLY A 331 -12.61 26.03 -7.15
N ASP A 332 -11.74 27.03 -7.02
CA ASP A 332 -10.39 27.04 -7.62
C ASP A 332 -9.31 26.44 -6.72
N LYS A 333 -9.65 26.08 -5.46
CA LYS A 333 -8.72 25.53 -4.48
C LYS A 333 -8.76 24.02 -4.45
N GLU A 334 -7.63 23.43 -4.10
CA GLU A 334 -7.48 21.99 -3.90
C GLU A 334 -7.10 21.74 -2.44
N ILE A 335 -7.64 20.67 -1.86
CA ILE A 335 -7.19 20.09 -0.59
C ILE A 335 -6.53 18.76 -0.94
N ASP A 336 -5.28 18.59 -0.53
CA ASP A 336 -4.50 17.40 -0.90
C ASP A 336 -5.21 16.12 -0.49
N PHE A 337 -5.74 16.05 0.74
CA PHE A 337 -6.45 14.86 1.21
C PHE A 337 -7.71 15.20 1.98
N VAL A 338 -8.80 14.62 1.52
CA VAL A 338 -10.07 14.49 2.23
C VAL A 338 -10.21 13.03 2.65
N CYS A 339 -10.16 12.79 3.94
CA CYS A 339 -10.09 11.47 4.52
C CYS A 339 -11.41 11.14 5.20
N ASP A 340 -11.96 9.95 4.96
CA ASP A 340 -13.14 9.43 5.62
C ASP A 340 -12.84 8.11 6.31
N LYS A 341 -13.22 8.00 7.57
CA LYS A 341 -13.16 6.76 8.33
C LYS A 341 -14.41 6.61 9.16
N SER A 342 -15.27 5.66 8.79
CA SER A 342 -16.53 5.37 9.49
C SER A 342 -17.48 6.58 9.60
N GLY A 343 -17.42 7.49 8.60
CA GLY A 343 -18.25 8.70 8.56
C GLY A 343 -17.63 9.92 9.25
N GLU A 344 -16.50 9.78 9.90
CA GLU A 344 -15.71 10.90 10.43
C GLU A 344 -14.70 11.37 9.37
N LYS A 345 -14.65 12.69 9.18
CA LYS A 345 -13.76 13.30 8.19
C LYS A 345 -12.53 13.91 8.85
N LEU A 346 -11.45 13.92 8.08
CA LEU A 346 -10.19 14.58 8.38
C LEU A 346 -9.68 15.24 7.10
N TYR A 347 -9.23 16.49 7.18
CA TYR A 347 -8.65 17.21 6.05
C TYR A 347 -7.16 17.43 6.28
N VAL A 348 -6.33 17.13 5.28
CA VAL A 348 -4.87 17.29 5.39
C VAL A 348 -4.34 18.01 4.15
N GLN A 349 -3.55 19.05 4.38
CA GLN A 349 -2.75 19.77 3.40
C GLN A 349 -1.29 19.52 3.71
N VAL A 350 -0.47 19.29 2.70
CA VAL A 350 0.95 18.96 2.87
C VAL A 350 1.84 19.98 2.17
N ALA A 351 2.75 20.57 2.90
CA ALA A 351 3.73 21.52 2.36
C ALA A 351 5.16 21.11 2.76
N TYR A 352 6.15 21.54 1.99
CA TYR A 352 7.55 21.37 2.41
C TYR A 352 7.86 22.31 3.59
N LEU A 353 7.76 23.61 3.35
CA LEU A 353 7.96 24.66 4.36
C LEU A 353 6.93 25.78 4.14
N LEU A 354 6.47 26.36 5.24
CA LEU A 354 5.60 27.54 5.27
C LEU A 354 6.46 28.84 5.29
N ALA A 355 7.44 28.91 4.37
CA ALA A 355 8.52 29.90 4.41
C ALA A 355 8.11 31.34 4.04
N SER A 356 6.90 31.54 3.50
CA SER A 356 6.39 32.86 3.12
C SER A 356 4.93 33.04 3.48
N ASP A 357 4.51 34.29 3.67
CA ASP A 357 3.09 34.62 3.90
C ASP A 357 2.19 34.17 2.75
N GLU A 358 2.72 34.15 1.53
CA GLU A 358 1.98 33.65 0.36
C GLU A 358 1.73 32.13 0.48
N THR A 359 2.76 31.36 0.80
CA THR A 359 2.64 29.92 1.04
C THR A 359 1.67 29.65 2.19
N VAL A 360 1.82 30.35 3.30
CA VAL A 360 0.91 30.23 4.45
C VAL A 360 -0.54 30.51 4.04
N ARG A 361 -0.80 31.62 3.30
CA ARG A 361 -2.16 31.92 2.83
C ARG A 361 -2.71 30.86 1.87
N ARG A 362 -1.87 30.29 1.02
CA ARG A 362 -2.29 29.23 0.10
C ARG A 362 -2.68 27.97 0.86
N GLU A 363 -1.81 27.47 1.74
CA GLU A 363 -2.03 26.20 2.43
C GLU A 363 -3.18 26.25 3.44
N PHE A 364 -3.21 27.27 4.31
CA PHE A 364 -4.31 27.44 5.25
C PHE A 364 -5.60 27.90 4.56
N GLY A 365 -5.48 28.70 3.51
CA GLY A 365 -6.63 29.16 2.73
C GLY A 365 -7.33 28.09 1.91
N ALA A 366 -6.74 26.90 1.74
CA ALA A 366 -7.41 25.76 1.12
C ALA A 366 -8.73 25.41 1.82
N TYR A 367 -8.82 25.70 3.11
CA TYR A 367 -9.96 25.39 3.96
C TYR A 367 -11.06 26.47 4.04
N ASP A 368 -10.86 27.66 3.45
CA ASP A 368 -11.78 28.81 3.62
C ASP A 368 -13.24 28.51 3.28
N ASN A 369 -13.44 27.59 2.33
CA ASN A 369 -14.79 27.19 1.90
C ASN A 369 -15.34 25.95 2.64
N ILE A 370 -14.59 25.37 3.59
CA ILE A 370 -15.01 24.22 4.38
C ILE A 370 -15.65 24.72 5.67
N ARG A 371 -16.96 24.49 5.81
CA ARG A 371 -17.75 25.01 6.92
C ARG A 371 -18.12 23.99 7.99
N ASP A 372 -17.57 22.78 7.88
CA ASP A 372 -17.74 21.76 8.90
C ASP A 372 -16.71 21.89 10.03
N ASN A 373 -16.94 21.16 11.12
CA ASN A 373 -16.09 21.16 12.32
C ASN A 373 -15.10 20.00 12.38
N TYR A 374 -14.92 19.26 11.28
CA TYR A 374 -13.95 18.18 11.25
C TYR A 374 -12.51 18.72 11.34
N PRO A 375 -11.58 17.93 11.91
CA PRO A 375 -10.20 18.32 12.04
C PRO A 375 -9.56 18.70 10.70
N LYS A 376 -8.79 19.79 10.71
CA LYS A 376 -8.05 20.31 9.54
C LYS A 376 -6.59 20.46 9.91
N TYR A 377 -5.72 19.89 9.13
CA TYR A 377 -4.29 19.91 9.34
C TYR A 377 -3.53 20.51 8.15
N VAL A 378 -2.56 21.36 8.46
CA VAL A 378 -1.45 21.69 7.56
C VAL A 378 -0.22 20.97 8.12
N VAL A 379 0.38 20.09 7.32
CA VAL A 379 1.53 19.28 7.70
C VAL A 379 2.76 19.75 6.92
N SER A 380 3.85 20.09 7.60
CA SER A 380 5.07 20.56 6.96
C SER A 380 6.33 20.11 7.71
N LEU A 381 7.51 20.51 7.24
CA LEU A 381 8.79 20.30 7.96
C LEU A 381 9.15 21.44 8.93
N ASP A 382 8.31 22.46 9.05
CA ASP A 382 8.54 23.55 10.01
C ASP A 382 8.51 23.00 11.45
N GLU A 383 9.46 23.48 12.27
CA GLU A 383 9.63 23.05 13.67
C GLU A 383 8.71 23.81 14.63
N PHE A 384 8.17 24.94 14.22
CA PHE A 384 7.32 25.79 15.05
C PHE A 384 5.85 25.56 14.72
N ASP A 385 5.02 25.56 15.76
CA ASP A 385 3.57 25.48 15.57
C ASP A 385 3.04 26.79 14.94
N MET A 386 2.44 26.65 13.78
CA MET A 386 1.85 27.75 13.01
C MET A 386 0.31 27.66 12.96
N SER A 387 -0.31 26.89 13.86
CA SER A 387 -1.77 26.69 13.94
C SER A 387 -2.52 28.04 14.00
N ARG A 388 -3.64 28.13 13.27
CA ARG A 388 -4.45 29.34 13.20
C ARG A 388 -5.88 29.06 12.78
N ASN A 389 -6.83 29.87 13.25
CA ASN A 389 -8.23 29.82 12.82
C ASN A 389 -8.88 28.43 12.93
N GLY A 390 -8.50 27.64 13.95
CA GLY A 390 -8.99 26.26 14.14
C GLY A 390 -8.36 25.22 13.22
N ILE A 391 -7.40 25.62 12.37
CA ILE A 391 -6.59 24.71 11.55
C ILE A 391 -5.30 24.43 12.30
N LYS A 392 -5.02 23.15 12.53
CA LYS A 392 -3.82 22.70 13.24
C LYS A 392 -2.64 22.60 12.28
N HIS A 393 -1.49 23.10 12.71
CA HIS A 393 -0.21 22.83 12.06
C HIS A 393 0.51 21.71 12.83
N ARG A 394 1.15 20.82 12.10
CA ARG A 394 1.99 19.76 12.67
C ARG A 394 3.27 19.59 11.85
N ASN A 395 4.40 19.43 12.55
CA ASN A 395 5.59 18.88 11.88
C ASN A 395 5.26 17.47 11.34
N ILE A 396 5.72 17.16 10.14
CA ILE A 396 5.37 15.90 9.49
C ILE A 396 5.83 14.67 10.29
N ARG A 397 6.98 14.73 10.96
CA ARG A 397 7.47 13.62 11.79
C ARG A 397 6.52 13.36 12.95
N ASP A 398 6.08 14.43 13.62
CA ASP A 398 5.13 14.33 14.72
C ASP A 398 3.77 13.86 14.25
N PHE A 399 3.33 14.30 13.06
CA PHE A 399 2.10 13.81 12.43
C PHE A 399 2.16 12.30 12.15
N LEU A 400 3.27 11.81 11.59
CA LEU A 400 3.46 10.39 11.25
C LEU A 400 3.62 9.50 12.51
N LEU A 401 4.17 10.04 13.60
CA LEU A 401 4.39 9.31 14.84
C LEU A 401 3.24 9.40 15.85
N ALA A 402 2.30 10.31 15.65
CA ALA A 402 1.13 10.43 16.51
C ALA A 402 0.28 9.15 16.46
N GLU A 403 -0.20 8.69 17.61
CA GLU A 403 -1.11 7.53 17.67
C GLU A 403 -2.45 7.86 17.03
N GLU A 404 -2.99 9.04 17.31
CA GLU A 404 -4.27 9.52 16.79
C GLU A 404 -4.18 10.98 16.34
N TRP A 405 -5.06 11.36 15.42
CA TRP A 405 -5.23 12.72 14.93
C TRP A 405 -6.60 13.25 15.36
N ASN A 406 -6.59 14.05 16.43
CA ASN A 406 -7.79 14.64 17.04
C ASN A 406 -7.90 16.12 16.71
#